data_fa565f95235ade1733b678048fcbfd65
#
_entry.id   fa565f95235ade1733b678048fcbfd65
#
_cell.length_a   1.000
_cell.length_b   1.000
_cell.length_c   1.000
_cell.angle_alpha   90.00
_cell.angle_beta   90.00
_cell.angle_gamma   90.00
#
_symmetry.space_group_name_H-M   'P 1'
#
loop_
_entity.id
_entity.type
_entity.pdbx_description
1 polymer ?
#
loop_
_entity_poly.entity_id
_entity_poly.type
_entity_poly.pdbx_seq_one_letter_code
_entity_poly.pdbx_strand_id
1 'polypeptide(L)'
;PENTAGAGGIVAHGDAHNANVWYERGEESDRLAFFDPAFAGDKVPSLLAEVKSTFHNIFAHPFWLYNPEMAAERYEAKVRLADGVISFETDWRPSPVRMALLEAKAKTFWKPWLAHLRAEGLLPADWEEIVRTGLFLSPTLVMNLNAGEDADRHNPVSSAIGLSVALSAASRPVEGEDMFTRFFDAVRPE
;
A
#
# COMPACT_ATOMS: atom_id res chain seq x y z
N PRO A 1 6.46 -15.65 -9.67
CA PRO A 1 5.55 -16.59 -9.03
C PRO A 1 6.26 -17.73 -8.29
N GLU A 2 7.37 -18.29 -8.79
CA GLU A 2 8.11 -19.33 -8.05
C GLU A 2 8.75 -18.80 -6.76
N ASN A 3 9.11 -17.51 -6.71
CA ASN A 3 9.79 -16.89 -5.58
C ASN A 3 8.88 -16.52 -4.41
N THR A 4 7.58 -16.33 -4.63
CA THR A 4 6.65 -16.08 -3.51
C THR A 4 6.44 -17.31 -2.64
N ALA A 5 6.57 -18.52 -3.21
CA ALA A 5 6.54 -19.77 -2.47
C ALA A 5 7.80 -19.97 -1.60
N GLY A 6 8.94 -19.37 -1.96
CA GLY A 6 10.19 -19.42 -1.21
C GLY A 6 10.15 -18.69 0.14
N ALA A 7 9.32 -17.66 0.28
CA ALA A 7 9.11 -16.93 1.54
C ALA A 7 8.20 -17.66 2.55
N GLY A 8 7.75 -18.85 2.22
CA GLY A 8 6.84 -19.64 3.04
C GLY A 8 5.39 -19.15 2.97
N GLY A 9 4.46 -20.06 3.28
CA GLY A 9 3.04 -19.78 3.44
C GLY A 9 2.69 -19.62 4.91
N ILE A 10 1.82 -18.66 5.21
CA ILE A 10 1.30 -18.43 6.55
C ILE A 10 -0.21 -18.46 6.58
N VAL A 11 -0.79 -18.68 7.75
CA VAL A 11 -2.22 -18.44 7.97
C VAL A 11 -2.43 -16.93 8.06
N ALA A 12 -3.24 -16.39 7.18
CA ALA A 12 -3.53 -14.94 7.18
C ALA A 12 -5.00 -14.68 6.84
N HIS A 13 -5.50 -13.55 7.33
CA HIS A 13 -6.84 -13.04 7.02
C HIS A 13 -6.99 -12.66 5.54
N GLY A 14 -5.91 -12.18 4.93
CA GLY A 14 -5.84 -11.79 3.53
C GLY A 14 -6.47 -10.44 3.20
N ASP A 15 -7.31 -9.87 4.08
CA ASP A 15 -7.97 -8.58 3.90
C ASP A 15 -8.12 -7.76 5.20
N ALA A 16 -7.14 -7.78 6.06
CA ALA A 16 -7.15 -7.13 7.37
C ALA A 16 -6.92 -5.62 7.31
N HIS A 17 -7.69 -4.90 6.49
CA HIS A 17 -7.66 -3.44 6.48
C HIS A 17 -8.68 -2.84 7.47
N ASN A 18 -8.59 -1.53 7.74
CA ASN A 18 -9.37 -0.85 8.78
C ASN A 18 -10.89 -1.04 8.68
N ALA A 19 -11.44 -1.20 7.46
CA ALA A 19 -12.87 -1.42 7.29
C ALA A 19 -13.32 -2.83 7.72
N ASN A 20 -12.39 -3.77 7.91
CA ASN A 20 -12.62 -5.14 8.34
C ASN A 20 -12.15 -5.38 9.79
N VAL A 21 -12.05 -4.32 10.59
CA VAL A 21 -11.60 -4.38 11.97
C VAL A 21 -12.53 -3.55 12.85
N TRP A 22 -13.05 -4.17 13.90
CA TRP A 22 -13.78 -3.49 14.96
C TRP A 22 -12.84 -3.23 16.14
N TYR A 23 -12.87 -1.99 16.62
CA TYR A 23 -12.24 -1.62 17.88
C TYR A 23 -13.30 -1.69 18.99
N GLU A 24 -13.06 -2.51 19.96
CA GLU A 24 -13.92 -2.69 21.12
C GLU A 24 -13.21 -2.17 22.35
N ARG A 25 -13.79 -1.14 22.97
CA ARG A 25 -13.29 -0.62 24.24
C ARG A 25 -13.83 -1.48 25.38
N GLY A 26 -12.93 -2.10 26.13
CA GLY A 26 -13.26 -2.89 27.32
C GLY A 26 -12.95 -2.16 28.62
N GLU A 27 -13.48 -2.66 29.74
CA GLU A 27 -13.19 -2.12 31.07
C GLU A 27 -11.76 -2.45 31.53
N GLU A 28 -11.27 -3.65 31.20
CA GLU A 28 -9.93 -4.11 31.60
C GLU A 28 -8.91 -3.96 30.46
N SER A 29 -9.33 -4.17 29.23
CA SER A 29 -8.47 -4.05 28.02
C SER A 29 -9.29 -3.80 26.78
N ASP A 30 -8.71 -3.04 25.86
CA ASP A 30 -9.25 -2.84 24.52
C ASP A 30 -8.88 -4.03 23.62
N ARG A 31 -9.73 -4.34 22.63
CA ARG A 31 -9.43 -5.38 21.66
C ARG A 31 -9.77 -4.97 20.23
N LEU A 32 -9.10 -5.63 19.28
CA LEU A 32 -9.44 -5.58 17.87
C LEU A 32 -10.10 -6.90 17.47
N ALA A 33 -11.30 -6.83 16.89
CA ALA A 33 -11.99 -7.97 16.30
C ALA A 33 -11.95 -7.84 14.77
N PHE A 34 -11.40 -8.86 14.12
CA PHE A 34 -11.34 -8.92 12.66
C PHE A 34 -12.55 -9.69 12.13
N PHE A 35 -13.10 -9.22 11.01
CA PHE A 35 -14.23 -9.85 10.32
C PHE A 35 -14.03 -9.79 8.80
N ASP A 36 -14.92 -10.46 8.05
CA ASP A 36 -14.88 -10.56 6.58
C ASP A 36 -13.55 -11.12 6.04
N PRO A 37 -13.19 -12.37 6.40
CA PRO A 37 -11.94 -12.99 5.95
C PRO A 37 -12.04 -13.53 4.52
N ALA A 38 -12.49 -12.71 3.56
CA ALA A 38 -12.80 -13.11 2.20
C ALA A 38 -11.62 -13.76 1.45
N PHE A 39 -10.38 -13.43 1.84
CA PHE A 39 -9.15 -13.96 1.25
C PHE A 39 -8.30 -14.75 2.26
N ALA A 40 -8.92 -15.24 3.33
CA ALA A 40 -8.22 -16.05 4.32
C ALA A 40 -7.69 -17.36 3.72
N GLY A 41 -6.53 -17.76 4.14
CA GLY A 41 -5.88 -18.98 3.71
C GLY A 41 -4.78 -19.43 4.65
N ASP A 42 -4.38 -20.68 4.50
CA ASP A 42 -3.29 -21.32 5.27
C ASP A 42 -1.95 -21.34 4.51
N LYS A 43 -1.94 -20.82 3.29
CA LYS A 43 -0.75 -20.73 2.42
C LYS A 43 -0.61 -19.37 1.75
N VAL A 44 -1.03 -18.30 2.46
CA VAL A 44 -0.87 -16.94 1.95
C VAL A 44 0.63 -16.62 1.93
N PRO A 45 1.18 -16.15 0.79
CA PRO A 45 2.60 -15.77 0.74
C PRO A 45 2.92 -14.72 1.79
N SER A 46 3.88 -15.01 2.65
CA SER A 46 4.17 -14.22 3.86
C SER A 46 4.48 -12.75 3.58
N LEU A 47 5.20 -12.44 2.50
CA LEU A 47 5.50 -11.07 2.09
C LEU A 47 4.26 -10.30 1.59
N LEU A 48 3.24 -10.99 1.10
CA LEU A 48 2.04 -10.36 0.54
C LEU A 48 0.91 -10.23 1.56
N ALA A 49 0.95 -10.97 2.67
CA ALA A 49 -0.10 -11.00 3.68
C ALA A 49 -0.48 -9.62 4.23
N GLU A 50 0.50 -8.72 4.36
CA GLU A 50 0.32 -7.38 4.90
C GLU A 50 0.33 -6.24 3.84
N VAL A 51 0.52 -6.57 2.57
CA VAL A 51 0.56 -5.56 1.50
C VAL A 51 -0.77 -4.82 1.40
N LYS A 52 -1.89 -5.56 1.34
CA LYS A 52 -3.22 -4.96 1.19
C LYS A 52 -3.58 -4.06 2.38
N SER A 53 -3.35 -4.52 3.61
CA SER A 53 -3.60 -3.72 4.81
C SER A 53 -2.68 -2.49 4.88
N THR A 54 -1.40 -2.63 4.49
CA THR A 54 -0.47 -1.50 4.40
C THR A 54 -0.95 -0.47 3.38
N PHE A 55 -1.36 -0.93 2.19
CA PHE A 55 -1.87 -0.02 1.17
C PHE A 55 -3.15 0.70 1.62
N HIS A 56 -4.19 -0.04 1.99
CA HIS A 56 -5.51 0.54 2.31
C HIS A 56 -5.50 1.42 3.56
N ASN A 57 -4.75 1.04 4.58
CA ASN A 57 -4.72 1.81 5.82
C ASN A 57 -3.90 3.09 5.73
N ILE A 58 -2.90 3.13 4.85
CA ILE A 58 -1.90 4.19 4.82
C ILE A 58 -1.97 5.00 3.52
N PHE A 59 -1.76 4.35 2.38
CA PHE A 59 -1.61 5.02 1.10
C PHE A 59 -2.95 5.30 0.40
N ALA A 60 -3.92 4.39 0.47
CA ALA A 60 -5.24 4.60 -0.07
C ALA A 60 -6.02 5.64 0.74
N HIS A 61 -6.72 6.54 0.04
CA HIS A 61 -7.62 7.48 0.69
C HIS A 61 -9.00 7.39 0.08
N PRO A 62 -10.09 7.38 0.88
CA PRO A 62 -11.45 7.24 0.38
C PRO A 62 -11.81 8.23 -0.72
N PHE A 63 -11.29 9.44 -0.68
CA PHE A 63 -11.61 10.45 -1.68
C PHE A 63 -11.13 10.05 -3.07
N TRP A 64 -9.84 9.82 -3.28
CA TRP A 64 -9.36 9.49 -4.60
C TRP A 64 -9.64 8.04 -5.03
N LEU A 65 -9.87 7.12 -4.06
CA LEU A 65 -10.10 5.71 -4.37
C LEU A 65 -11.58 5.40 -4.63
N TYR A 66 -12.51 6.03 -3.88
CA TYR A 66 -13.94 5.70 -3.91
C TYR A 66 -14.87 6.89 -4.15
N ASN A 67 -14.40 8.11 -3.95
CA ASN A 67 -15.20 9.34 -4.08
C ASN A 67 -14.47 10.36 -4.97
N PRO A 68 -14.40 10.10 -6.28
CA PRO A 68 -13.62 10.94 -7.21
C PRO A 68 -14.05 12.40 -7.25
N GLU A 69 -15.35 12.70 -7.04
CA GLU A 69 -15.86 14.07 -6.92
C GLU A 69 -15.20 14.81 -5.77
N MET A 70 -15.13 14.17 -4.59
CA MET A 70 -14.44 14.72 -3.43
C MET A 70 -12.94 14.92 -3.66
N ALA A 71 -12.32 14.08 -4.49
CA ALA A 71 -10.92 14.26 -4.87
C ALA A 71 -10.75 15.50 -5.75
N ALA A 72 -11.61 15.69 -6.75
CA ALA A 72 -11.56 16.84 -7.64
C ALA A 72 -11.89 18.17 -6.95
N GLU A 73 -12.77 18.15 -5.92
CA GLU A 73 -13.08 19.35 -5.12
C GLU A 73 -11.93 19.77 -4.19
N ARG A 74 -11.08 18.83 -3.75
CA ARG A 74 -10.11 19.06 -2.67
C ARG A 74 -8.67 19.10 -3.12
N TYR A 75 -8.36 18.49 -4.26
CA TYR A 75 -6.98 18.29 -4.72
C TYR A 75 -6.80 18.69 -6.17
N GLU A 76 -5.59 19.11 -6.46
CA GLU A 76 -5.10 19.26 -7.82
C GLU A 76 -4.11 18.14 -8.13
N ALA A 77 -4.24 17.54 -9.30
CA ALA A 77 -3.30 16.54 -9.78
C ALA A 77 -3.13 16.62 -11.30
N LYS A 78 -1.89 16.57 -11.73
CA LYS A 78 -1.50 16.57 -13.14
C LYS A 78 -0.44 15.51 -13.39
N VAL A 79 -0.52 14.86 -14.54
CA VAL A 79 0.49 13.92 -15.01
C VAL A 79 1.10 14.48 -16.28
N ARG A 80 2.40 14.46 -16.37
CA ARG A 80 3.15 14.86 -17.56
C ARG A 80 4.12 13.74 -17.94
N LEU A 81 4.15 13.41 -19.22
CA LEU A 81 5.17 12.55 -19.81
C LEU A 81 6.04 13.42 -20.73
N ALA A 82 7.32 13.54 -20.43
CA ALA A 82 8.30 14.23 -21.24
C ALA A 82 9.63 13.47 -21.21
N ASP A 83 10.27 13.33 -22.35
CA ASP A 83 11.59 12.70 -22.48
C ASP A 83 11.69 11.30 -21.84
N GLY A 84 10.60 10.53 -21.86
CA GLY A 84 10.52 9.20 -21.26
C GLY A 84 10.37 9.20 -19.73
N VAL A 85 10.20 10.37 -19.10
CA VAL A 85 9.98 10.53 -17.66
C VAL A 85 8.53 10.91 -17.39
N ILE A 86 7.90 10.19 -16.47
CA ILE A 86 6.57 10.54 -15.94
C ILE A 86 6.77 11.38 -14.69
N SER A 87 6.21 12.58 -14.67
CA SER A 87 6.18 13.46 -13.52
C SER A 87 4.76 13.70 -13.03
N PHE A 88 4.61 13.79 -11.72
CA PHE A 88 3.34 14.04 -11.03
C PHE A 88 3.42 15.35 -10.26
N GLU A 89 2.43 16.20 -10.50
CA GLU A 89 2.21 17.42 -9.72
C GLU A 89 0.88 17.23 -8.97
N THR A 90 0.93 17.05 -7.66
CA THR A 90 -0.27 16.94 -6.83
C THR A 90 -0.03 17.49 -5.43
N ASP A 91 -1.06 18.13 -4.88
CA ASP A 91 -1.11 18.59 -3.49
C ASP A 91 -1.63 17.54 -2.52
N TRP A 92 -2.15 16.41 -3.01
CA TRP A 92 -2.52 15.29 -2.15
C TRP A 92 -1.30 14.72 -1.41
N ARG A 93 -1.45 14.53 -0.11
CA ARG A 93 -0.47 13.86 0.76
C ARG A 93 -1.18 12.99 1.78
N PRO A 94 -0.60 11.87 2.22
CA PRO A 94 -1.11 11.14 3.37
C PRO A 94 -1.15 12.04 4.60
N SER A 95 -2.21 11.91 5.40
CA SER A 95 -2.35 12.70 6.63
C SER A 95 -1.24 12.35 7.66
N PRO A 96 -0.94 13.25 8.62
CA PRO A 96 0.02 12.95 9.69
C PRO A 96 -0.29 11.65 10.45
N VAL A 97 -1.56 11.33 10.67
CA VAL A 97 -1.98 10.08 11.32
C VAL A 97 -1.60 8.86 10.47
N ARG A 98 -1.79 8.92 9.15
CA ARG A 98 -1.39 7.84 8.23
C ARG A 98 0.12 7.67 8.17
N MET A 99 0.88 8.77 8.20
CA MET A 99 2.34 8.71 8.27
C MET A 99 2.83 8.11 9.58
N ALA A 100 2.24 8.48 10.72
CA ALA A 100 2.55 7.87 12.00
C ALA A 100 2.21 6.37 12.02
N LEU A 101 1.11 5.96 11.37
CA LEU A 101 0.76 4.54 11.22
C LEU A 101 1.79 3.81 10.34
N LEU A 102 2.30 4.42 9.27
CA LEU A 102 3.35 3.85 8.44
C LEU A 102 4.64 3.61 9.24
N GLU A 103 5.06 4.60 10.02
CA GLU A 103 6.24 4.50 10.89
C GLU A 103 6.07 3.41 11.95
N ALA A 104 4.90 3.37 12.62
CA ALA A 104 4.58 2.33 13.59
C ALA A 104 4.63 0.94 12.93
N LYS A 105 3.99 0.77 11.77
CA LYS A 105 3.94 -0.50 11.04
C LYS A 105 5.32 -0.91 10.51
N ALA A 106 6.12 0.03 10.05
CA ALA A 106 7.51 -0.22 9.66
C ALA A 106 8.32 -0.78 10.84
N LYS A 107 8.22 -0.13 12.01
CA LYS A 107 8.97 -0.49 13.21
C LYS A 107 8.49 -1.78 13.88
N THR A 108 7.16 -1.96 14.00
CA THR A 108 6.59 -3.05 14.84
C THR A 108 6.24 -4.29 14.05
N PHE A 109 6.11 -4.19 12.72
CA PHE A 109 5.79 -5.32 11.87
C PHE A 109 6.86 -5.55 10.79
N TRP A 110 6.99 -4.64 9.80
CA TRP A 110 7.81 -4.94 8.63
C TRP A 110 9.28 -5.21 8.94
N LYS A 111 9.94 -4.37 9.73
CA LYS A 111 11.36 -4.56 10.06
C LYS A 111 11.63 -5.88 10.82
N PRO A 112 10.93 -6.20 11.93
CA PRO A 112 11.14 -7.48 12.60
C PRO A 112 10.71 -8.68 11.77
N TRP A 113 9.68 -8.56 10.94
CA TRP A 113 9.23 -9.62 10.07
C TRP A 113 10.25 -9.98 8.99
N LEU A 114 10.77 -8.99 8.28
CA LEU A 114 11.80 -9.19 7.26
C LEU A 114 13.10 -9.73 7.88
N ALA A 115 13.48 -9.27 9.07
CA ALA A 115 14.63 -9.80 9.80
C ALA A 115 14.42 -11.28 10.18
N HIS A 116 13.22 -11.65 10.64
CA HIS A 116 12.88 -13.05 10.91
C HIS A 116 12.96 -13.91 9.65
N LEU A 117 12.33 -13.50 8.55
CA LEU A 117 12.40 -14.25 7.29
C LEU A 117 13.83 -14.42 6.79
N ARG A 118 14.68 -13.41 6.99
CA ARG A 118 16.11 -13.50 6.64
C ARG A 118 16.84 -14.51 7.52
N ALA A 119 16.61 -14.46 8.83
CA ALA A 119 17.23 -15.39 9.78
C ALA A 119 16.88 -16.85 9.50
N GLU A 120 15.64 -17.12 9.05
CA GLU A 120 15.15 -18.44 8.66
C GLU A 120 15.56 -18.85 7.23
N GLY A 121 16.26 -17.98 6.48
CA GLY A 121 16.63 -18.26 5.08
C GLY A 121 15.42 -18.25 4.11
N LEU A 122 14.32 -17.65 4.50
CA LEU A 122 13.06 -17.58 3.75
C LEU A 122 12.86 -16.26 3.00
N LEU A 123 13.72 -15.26 3.21
CA LEU A 123 13.62 -13.97 2.56
C LEU A 123 14.20 -14.03 1.14
N PRO A 124 13.41 -13.88 0.08
CA PRO A 124 13.91 -13.83 -1.28
C PRO A 124 14.85 -12.64 -1.49
N ALA A 125 15.83 -12.77 -2.39
CA ALA A 125 16.75 -11.68 -2.70
C ALA A 125 16.04 -10.45 -3.29
N ASP A 126 14.93 -10.68 -4.00
CA ASP A 126 14.06 -9.69 -4.65
C ASP A 126 12.84 -9.29 -3.80
N TRP A 127 12.89 -9.48 -2.48
CA TRP A 127 11.77 -9.21 -1.56
C TRP A 127 11.19 -7.80 -1.70
N GLU A 128 12.04 -6.79 -1.91
CA GLU A 128 11.59 -5.40 -2.07
C GLU A 128 10.76 -5.26 -3.35
N GLU A 129 11.20 -5.86 -4.45
CA GLU A 129 10.48 -5.85 -5.72
C GLU A 129 9.12 -6.58 -5.61
N ILE A 130 9.07 -7.68 -4.89
CA ILE A 130 7.82 -8.43 -4.62
C ILE A 130 6.82 -7.54 -3.87
N VAL A 131 7.25 -6.89 -2.79
CA VAL A 131 6.37 -6.02 -1.98
C VAL A 131 5.97 -4.77 -2.77
N ARG A 132 6.89 -4.14 -3.51
CA ARG A 132 6.60 -3.00 -4.40
C ARG A 132 5.56 -3.38 -5.46
N THR A 133 5.71 -4.53 -6.10
CA THR A 133 4.74 -5.04 -7.07
C THR A 133 3.36 -5.22 -6.44
N GLY A 134 3.28 -5.77 -5.23
CA GLY A 134 2.02 -5.90 -4.51
C GLY A 134 1.36 -4.57 -4.18
N LEU A 135 2.15 -3.57 -3.77
CA LEU A 135 1.66 -2.21 -3.52
C LEU A 135 1.20 -1.52 -4.81
N PHE A 136 1.92 -1.70 -5.92
CA PHE A 136 1.54 -1.21 -7.25
C PHE A 136 0.21 -1.80 -7.72
N LEU A 137 0.04 -3.11 -7.56
CA LEU A 137 -1.18 -3.81 -7.97
C LEU A 137 -2.40 -3.38 -7.15
N SER A 138 -2.22 -2.93 -5.92
CA SER A 138 -3.32 -2.55 -5.05
C SER A 138 -4.26 -1.48 -5.63
N PRO A 139 -3.79 -0.32 -6.14
CA PRO A 139 -4.65 0.62 -6.84
C PRO A 139 -4.97 0.20 -8.28
N THR A 140 -4.04 -0.43 -9.00
CA THR A 140 -4.19 -0.72 -10.42
C THR A 140 -5.27 -1.75 -10.71
N LEU A 141 -5.57 -2.63 -9.76
CA LEU A 141 -6.63 -3.64 -9.89
C LEU A 141 -8.04 -3.11 -9.59
N VAL A 142 -8.17 -1.95 -8.94
CA VAL A 142 -9.46 -1.43 -8.47
C VAL A 142 -9.84 -0.09 -9.06
N MET A 143 -8.91 0.61 -9.71
CA MET A 143 -9.12 1.95 -10.26
C MET A 143 -9.03 1.98 -11.78
N ASN A 144 -9.82 2.87 -12.38
CA ASN A 144 -9.54 3.35 -13.72
C ASN A 144 -8.46 4.45 -13.64
N LEU A 145 -7.21 4.10 -13.90
CA LEU A 145 -6.07 5.03 -13.83
C LEU A 145 -5.94 5.94 -15.07
N ASN A 146 -6.85 5.80 -16.02
CA ASN A 146 -6.92 6.65 -17.23
C ASN A 146 -8.36 7.18 -17.43
N ALA A 147 -9.03 7.55 -16.35
CA ALA A 147 -10.38 8.08 -16.43
C ALA A 147 -10.38 9.47 -17.09
N GLY A 148 -11.26 9.64 -18.09
CA GLY A 148 -11.66 10.95 -18.59
C GLY A 148 -12.71 11.62 -17.71
N GLU A 149 -13.14 12.82 -18.11
CA GLU A 149 -14.17 13.59 -17.37
C GLU A 149 -15.53 12.87 -17.30
N ASP A 150 -15.85 12.07 -18.32
CA ASP A 150 -17.12 11.35 -18.43
C ASP A 150 -17.05 9.89 -17.90
N ALA A 151 -16.05 9.52 -17.14
CA ALA A 151 -15.90 8.17 -16.66
C ALA A 151 -16.79 7.89 -15.43
N ASP A 152 -17.45 6.73 -15.39
CA ASP A 152 -18.47 6.36 -14.39
C ASP A 152 -17.95 6.27 -12.95
N ARG A 153 -16.67 6.02 -12.73
CA ARG A 153 -16.15 5.65 -11.39
C ARG A 153 -14.99 6.48 -10.90
N HIS A 154 -14.26 7.13 -11.78
CA HIS A 154 -13.08 7.94 -11.47
C HIS A 154 -13.06 9.15 -12.40
N ASN A 155 -12.30 10.16 -12.05
CA ASN A 155 -12.06 11.36 -12.87
C ASN A 155 -10.56 11.60 -13.05
N PRO A 156 -10.13 12.54 -13.90
CA PRO A 156 -8.72 12.80 -14.14
C PRO A 156 -7.89 13.05 -12.88
N VAL A 157 -8.43 13.75 -11.89
CA VAL A 157 -7.74 14.07 -10.63
C VAL A 157 -7.53 12.81 -9.80
N SER A 158 -8.60 12.03 -9.55
CA SER A 158 -8.52 10.79 -8.77
C SER A 158 -7.59 9.77 -9.44
N SER A 159 -7.66 9.66 -10.78
CA SER A 159 -6.79 8.79 -11.57
C SER A 159 -5.32 9.22 -11.51
N ALA A 160 -5.03 10.52 -11.63
CA ALA A 160 -3.68 11.04 -11.52
C ALA A 160 -3.07 10.78 -10.13
N ILE A 161 -3.85 10.97 -9.05
CA ILE A 161 -3.41 10.65 -7.69
C ILE A 161 -3.15 9.15 -7.56
N GLY A 162 -4.09 8.30 -7.98
CA GLY A 162 -3.94 6.85 -7.92
C GLY A 162 -2.74 6.35 -8.71
N LEU A 163 -2.51 6.89 -9.91
CA LEU A 163 -1.35 6.58 -10.73
C LEU A 163 -0.04 7.02 -10.08
N SER A 164 -0.01 8.22 -9.46
CA SER A 164 1.18 8.70 -8.75
C SER A 164 1.55 7.77 -7.60
N VAL A 165 0.56 7.33 -6.80
CA VAL A 165 0.78 6.39 -5.70
C VAL A 165 1.25 5.03 -6.22
N ALA A 166 0.62 4.51 -7.29
CA ALA A 166 1.00 3.24 -7.90
C ALA A 166 2.45 3.23 -8.38
N LEU A 167 2.86 4.22 -9.17
CA LEU A 167 4.21 4.29 -9.74
C LEU A 167 5.27 4.59 -8.68
N SER A 168 4.98 5.45 -7.69
CA SER A 168 5.90 5.68 -6.57
C SER A 168 6.08 4.41 -5.72
N ALA A 169 5.04 3.60 -5.57
CA ALA A 169 5.17 2.30 -4.91
C ALA A 169 6.01 1.31 -5.71
N ALA A 170 5.84 1.29 -7.05
CA ALA A 170 6.51 0.34 -7.94
C ALA A 170 8.01 0.60 -8.11
N SER A 171 8.44 1.86 -8.08
CA SER A 171 9.81 2.25 -8.43
C SER A 171 10.37 3.31 -7.49
N ARG A 172 11.67 3.43 -7.47
CA ARG A 172 12.34 4.57 -6.83
C ARG A 172 12.23 5.81 -7.74
N PRO A 173 12.14 7.02 -7.17
CA PRO A 173 12.14 8.23 -7.95
C PRO A 173 13.46 8.41 -8.70
N VAL A 174 13.42 9.10 -9.84
CA VAL A 174 14.63 9.43 -10.62
C VAL A 174 15.53 10.38 -9.83
N GLU A 175 14.93 11.29 -9.07
CA GLU A 175 15.64 12.26 -8.23
C GLU A 175 14.96 12.38 -6.87
N GLY A 176 15.78 12.57 -5.82
CA GLY A 176 15.32 12.76 -4.45
C GLY A 176 14.81 11.46 -3.79
N GLU A 177 13.99 11.64 -2.77
CA GLU A 177 13.38 10.56 -2.01
C GLU A 177 11.87 10.77 -1.85
N ASP A 178 11.11 9.71 -1.99
CA ASP A 178 9.69 9.68 -1.68
C ASP A 178 9.40 8.90 -0.39
N MET A 179 8.11 8.84 -0.01
CA MET A 179 7.70 8.13 1.20
C MET A 179 7.91 6.61 1.10
N PHE A 180 7.81 6.03 -0.10
CA PHE A 180 8.03 4.61 -0.31
C PHE A 180 9.51 4.26 -0.19
N THR A 181 10.39 5.06 -0.80
CA THR A 181 11.84 4.89 -0.68
C THR A 181 12.27 4.92 0.78
N ARG A 182 11.83 5.94 1.55
CA ARG A 182 12.12 6.02 2.99
C ARG A 182 11.57 4.83 3.77
N PHE A 183 10.36 4.37 3.44
CA PHE A 183 9.78 3.19 4.08
C PHE A 183 10.63 1.94 3.81
N PHE A 184 10.96 1.64 2.56
CA PHE A 184 11.75 0.45 2.21
C PHE A 184 13.17 0.49 2.79
N ASP A 185 13.79 1.65 2.83
CA ASP A 185 15.12 1.80 3.45
C ASP A 185 15.05 1.61 4.99
N ALA A 186 13.98 2.09 5.64
CA ALA A 186 13.78 1.92 7.09
C ALA A 186 13.51 0.45 7.51
N VAL A 187 12.89 -0.35 6.65
CA VAL A 187 12.55 -1.75 6.96
C VAL A 187 13.57 -2.75 6.44
N ARG A 188 14.56 -2.32 5.67
CA ARG A 188 15.60 -3.19 5.10
C ARG A 188 16.30 -3.97 6.21
N PRO A 189 16.32 -5.32 6.14
CA PRO A 189 17.07 -6.12 7.11
C PRO A 189 18.58 -5.93 6.89
N GLU A 190 19.30 -5.83 7.98
CA GLU A 190 20.77 -5.71 8.02
C GLU A 190 21.47 -6.99 7.59
#